data_c01572c2d4e3c21b04b380f483739ecc
#
_entry.id   c01572c2d4e3c21b04b380f483739ecc
#
_cell.length_a   1.000
_cell.length_b   1.000
_cell.length_c   1.000
_cell.angle_alpha   90.00
_cell.angle_beta   90.00
_cell.angle_gamma   90.00
#
_symmetry.space_group_name_H-M   'P 1'
#
loop_
_entity.id
_entity.type
_entity.pdbx_description
1 polymer ?
#
loop_
_entity_poly.entity_id
_entity_poly.type
_entity_poly.pdbx_seq_one_letter_code
_entity_poly.pdbx_strand_id
1 'polypeptide(L)'
;MFCFVYETKILYLCFVYKTIPDMNKEQIKQIIGENQEFVKDITFMERPFTFEDAGNYVFLGIRRAGKSYLMYQRIHQLLKKGHTIEEILYINFEDERFIGLKSEELDDIKLAYEETFPYQPIFFLDEIQVVDG
;
A
#
# COMPACT_ATOMS: atom_id res chain seq x y z
N MET A 1 14.14 -2.97 -6.76
CA MET A 1 12.68 -3.20 -6.75
C MET A 1 12.23 -3.44 -5.32
N PHE A 2 11.44 -2.52 -4.78
CA PHE A 2 11.16 -2.44 -3.35
C PHE A 2 9.66 -2.61 -3.08
N CYS A 3 9.31 -3.44 -2.10
CA CYS A 3 7.97 -3.51 -1.54
C CYS A 3 8.07 -3.28 -0.04
N PHE A 4 7.29 -2.34 0.48
CA PHE A 4 7.31 -1.96 1.89
C PHE A 4 6.04 -2.42 2.59
N VAL A 5 6.21 -3.00 3.78
CA VAL A 5 5.13 -3.27 4.73
C VAL A 5 5.48 -2.54 6.03
N TYR A 6 4.68 -1.56 6.39
CA TYR A 6 4.84 -0.79 7.63
C TYR A 6 3.66 -1.02 8.57
N GLU A 7 3.94 -1.57 9.72
CA GLU A 7 3.03 -1.60 10.86
C GLU A 7 3.42 -0.50 11.86
N THR A 8 2.62 0.55 11.85
CA THR A 8 2.54 1.63 12.85
C THR A 8 3.75 2.51 13.15
N LYS A 9 3.40 3.77 13.20
CA LYS A 9 4.02 4.97 13.78
C LYS A 9 5.07 5.70 12.96
N ILE A 10 4.57 6.83 12.42
CA ILE A 10 5.22 8.12 12.27
C ILE A 10 6.27 8.21 11.16
N LEU A 11 5.87 8.87 10.09
CA LEU A 11 6.71 9.92 9.52
C LEU A 11 5.88 11.19 9.39
N TYR A 12 6.04 12.06 10.38
CA TYR A 12 5.78 13.47 10.19
C TYR A 12 6.86 14.01 9.26
N LEU A 13 6.51 14.34 8.06
CA LEU A 13 7.36 15.19 7.21
C LEU A 13 6.49 16.23 6.53
N CYS A 14 6.81 17.42 6.90
CA CYS A 14 6.54 18.76 6.42
C CYS A 14 5.60 18.91 5.23
N PHE A 15 4.56 19.69 5.50
CA PHE A 15 3.67 20.36 4.56
C PHE A 15 4.41 21.17 3.51
N VAL A 16 4.17 20.89 2.26
CA VAL A 16 4.09 21.90 1.20
C VAL A 16 2.93 21.52 0.29
N TYR A 17 1.90 22.34 0.27
CA TYR A 17 0.78 22.22 -0.66
C TYR A 17 1.27 22.32 -2.10
N LYS A 18 1.10 21.24 -2.85
CA LYS A 18 1.05 21.29 -4.30
C LYS A 18 -0.05 20.34 -4.77
N THR A 19 -0.99 20.90 -5.49
CA THR A 19 -2.08 20.18 -6.16
C THR A 19 -1.53 19.11 -7.09
N ILE A 20 -2.03 17.87 -6.94
CA ILE A 20 -1.84 16.81 -7.93
C ILE A 20 -2.35 17.35 -9.28
N PRO A 21 -1.53 17.42 -10.32
CA PRO A 21 -2.07 17.64 -11.65
C PRO A 21 -2.79 16.35 -12.05
N ASP A 22 -4.11 16.41 -12.06
CA ASP A 22 -5.06 15.47 -12.64
C ASP A 22 -5.55 14.26 -11.83
N MET A 23 -5.02 13.87 -10.66
CA MET A 23 -5.68 12.83 -9.88
C MET A 23 -6.58 13.43 -8.80
N ASN A 24 -7.90 13.32 -8.99
CA ASN A 24 -8.90 13.76 -8.01
C ASN A 24 -8.85 12.82 -6.78
N LYS A 25 -9.00 13.36 -5.56
CA LYS A 25 -9.12 12.58 -4.31
C LYS A 25 -10.14 11.44 -4.40
N GLU A 26 -11.25 11.64 -5.10
CA GLU A 26 -12.26 10.61 -5.29
C GLU A 26 -11.75 9.43 -6.12
N GLN A 27 -10.87 9.68 -7.09
CA GLN A 27 -10.20 8.62 -7.84
C GLN A 27 -9.23 7.83 -6.95
N ILE A 28 -8.50 8.49 -6.06
CA ILE A 28 -7.62 7.81 -5.09
C ILE A 28 -8.45 6.93 -4.16
N LYS A 29 -9.56 7.43 -3.62
CA LYS A 29 -10.47 6.66 -2.77
C LYS A 29 -11.04 5.43 -3.51
N GLN A 30 -11.40 5.61 -4.78
CA GLN A 30 -11.85 4.50 -5.64
C GLN A 30 -10.75 3.45 -5.80
N ILE A 31 -9.52 3.87 -6.10
CA ILE A 31 -8.36 2.95 -6.25
C ILE A 31 -8.12 2.18 -4.95
N ILE A 32 -8.19 2.85 -3.80
CA ILE A 32 -8.05 2.21 -2.49
C ILE A 32 -9.09 1.11 -2.32
N GLY A 33 -10.36 1.42 -2.59
CA GLY A 33 -11.46 0.45 -2.49
C GLY A 33 -11.30 -0.74 -3.44
N GLU A 34 -10.96 -0.49 -4.71
CA GLU A 34 -10.69 -1.53 -5.71
C GLU A 34 -9.54 -2.45 -5.29
N ASN A 35 -8.47 -1.87 -4.76
CA ASN A 35 -7.32 -2.61 -4.27
C ASN A 35 -7.65 -3.45 -3.02
N GLN A 36 -8.48 -2.95 -2.11
CA GLN A 36 -8.94 -3.70 -0.95
C GLN A 36 -9.75 -4.94 -1.36
N GLU A 37 -10.68 -4.79 -2.31
CA GLU A 37 -11.43 -5.93 -2.85
C GLU A 37 -10.50 -6.92 -3.57
N PHE A 38 -9.57 -6.42 -4.38
CA PHE A 38 -8.60 -7.26 -5.07
C PHE A 38 -7.75 -8.11 -4.10
N VAL A 39 -7.15 -7.50 -3.08
CA VAL A 39 -6.27 -8.23 -2.16
C VAL A 39 -7.03 -9.16 -1.22
N LYS A 40 -8.31 -8.88 -0.97
CA LYS A 40 -9.19 -9.75 -0.19
C LYS A 40 -9.50 -11.06 -0.92
N ASP A 41 -9.75 -10.97 -2.23
CA ASP A 41 -10.23 -12.09 -3.02
C ASP A 41 -9.12 -12.86 -3.76
N ILE A 42 -7.89 -12.33 -3.78
CA ILE A 42 -6.80 -12.96 -4.51
C ILE A 42 -6.41 -14.31 -3.92
N THR A 43 -6.24 -15.29 -4.80
CA THR A 43 -5.70 -16.61 -4.44
C THR A 43 -4.20 -16.66 -4.71
N PHE A 44 -3.44 -17.26 -3.80
CA PHE A 44 -1.99 -17.40 -3.93
C PHE A 44 -1.51 -18.69 -3.26
N MET A 45 -0.32 -19.13 -3.65
CA MET A 45 0.36 -20.23 -2.99
C MET A 45 1.13 -19.69 -1.78
N GLU A 46 0.83 -20.18 -0.60
CA GLU A 46 1.56 -19.82 0.62
C GLU A 46 3.03 -20.26 0.53
N ARG A 47 3.91 -19.38 0.92
CA ARG A 47 5.35 -19.64 1.00
C ARG A 47 5.75 -19.87 2.45
N PRO A 48 6.80 -20.67 2.72
CA PRO A 48 7.31 -20.92 4.05
C PRO A 48 8.08 -19.68 4.58
N PHE A 49 7.37 -18.57 4.73
CA PHE A 49 7.89 -17.32 5.27
C PHE A 49 7.11 -16.94 6.52
N THR A 50 7.83 -16.71 7.61
CA THR A 50 7.23 -16.30 8.89
C THR A 50 7.38 -14.80 9.07
N PHE A 51 6.25 -14.12 9.21
CA PHE A 51 6.21 -12.70 9.55
C PHE A 51 6.17 -12.52 11.07
N GLU A 52 6.94 -11.57 11.57
CA GLU A 52 6.82 -11.09 12.96
C GLU A 52 5.54 -10.26 13.13
N ASP A 53 4.97 -10.24 14.33
CA ASP A 53 3.69 -9.58 14.55
C ASP A 53 3.72 -8.07 14.31
N ALA A 54 4.82 -7.40 14.66
CA ALA A 54 5.00 -5.94 14.50
C ALA A 54 6.21 -5.61 13.59
N GLY A 55 6.49 -6.45 12.60
CA GLY A 55 7.64 -6.27 11.71
C GLY A 55 7.35 -5.34 10.54
N ASN A 56 8.30 -4.45 10.24
CA ASN A 56 8.33 -3.72 8.98
C ASN A 56 9.21 -4.47 7.99
N TYR A 57 8.73 -4.65 6.77
CA TYR A 57 9.40 -5.48 5.76
C TYR A 57 9.67 -4.70 4.49
N VAL A 58 10.84 -4.92 3.92
CA VAL A 58 11.21 -4.47 2.59
C VAL A 58 11.61 -5.69 1.77
N PHE A 59 10.84 -6.00 0.73
CA PHE A 59 11.13 -7.11 -0.16
C PHE A 59 11.96 -6.63 -1.35
N LEU A 60 13.18 -7.13 -1.44
CA LEU A 60 14.09 -6.86 -2.55
C LEU A 60 14.18 -8.08 -3.46
N GLY A 61 14.24 -7.86 -4.75
CA GLY A 61 14.43 -8.95 -5.69
C GLY A 61 14.06 -8.57 -7.12
N ILE A 62 14.40 -9.45 -8.04
CA ILE A 62 14.09 -9.27 -9.47
C ILE A 62 12.58 -9.25 -9.73
N ARG A 63 12.20 -8.69 -10.86
CA ARG A 63 10.81 -8.75 -11.33
C ARG A 63 10.32 -10.20 -11.37
N ARG A 64 9.03 -10.40 -11.08
CA ARG A 64 8.36 -11.71 -11.05
C ARG A 64 8.92 -12.71 -10.03
N ALA A 65 9.73 -12.26 -9.07
CA ALA A 65 10.18 -13.13 -7.96
C ALA A 65 9.08 -13.45 -6.93
N GLY A 66 7.88 -12.87 -7.10
CA GLY A 66 6.73 -13.12 -6.23
C GLY A 66 6.71 -12.29 -4.95
N LYS A 67 7.31 -11.09 -4.97
CA LYS A 67 7.30 -10.14 -3.84
C LYS A 67 5.88 -9.74 -3.46
N SER A 68 5.06 -9.36 -4.45
CA SER A 68 3.65 -9.00 -4.25
C SER A 68 2.86 -10.12 -3.57
N TYR A 69 3.15 -11.39 -3.92
CA TYR A 69 2.50 -12.54 -3.28
C TYR A 69 2.86 -12.70 -1.81
N LEU A 70 4.05 -12.31 -1.37
CA LEU A 70 4.39 -12.25 0.05
C LEU A 70 3.59 -11.17 0.78
N MET A 71 3.33 -10.02 0.13
CA MET A 71 2.45 -8.99 0.68
C MET A 71 1.01 -9.50 0.80
N TYR A 72 0.47 -10.16 -0.23
CA TYR A 72 -0.87 -10.76 -0.15
C TYR A 72 -0.95 -11.80 0.96
N GLN A 73 0.07 -12.64 1.11
CA GLN A 73 0.16 -13.60 2.21
C GLN A 73 0.12 -12.89 3.57
N ARG A 74 0.87 -11.80 3.75
CA ARG A 74 0.85 -11.02 4.99
C ARG A 74 -0.52 -10.40 5.24
N ILE A 75 -1.14 -9.79 4.25
CA ILE A 75 -2.49 -9.23 4.36
C ILE A 75 -3.47 -10.29 4.84
N HIS A 76 -3.50 -11.47 4.21
CA HIS A 76 -4.39 -12.55 4.61
C HIS A 76 -4.10 -13.06 6.02
N GLN A 77 -2.84 -13.07 6.47
CA GLN A 77 -2.49 -13.41 7.85
C GLN A 77 -3.04 -12.38 8.84
N LEU A 78 -2.95 -11.07 8.52
CA LEU A 78 -3.52 -10.00 9.34
C LEU A 78 -5.05 -10.12 9.44
N LEU A 79 -5.72 -10.36 8.31
CA LEU A 79 -7.17 -10.60 8.30
C LEU A 79 -7.57 -11.81 9.14
N LYS A 80 -6.81 -12.92 9.07
CA LYS A 80 -7.02 -14.10 9.93
C LYS A 80 -6.78 -13.82 11.42
N LYS A 81 -5.94 -12.83 11.76
CA LYS A 81 -5.68 -12.39 13.14
C LYS A 81 -6.72 -11.41 13.68
N GLY A 82 -7.69 -11.01 12.87
CA GLY A 82 -8.80 -10.14 13.28
C GLY A 82 -8.72 -8.68 12.81
N HIS A 83 -7.70 -8.33 12.02
CA HIS A 83 -7.70 -7.04 11.33
C HIS A 83 -8.81 -6.99 10.27
N THR A 84 -9.32 -5.81 10.01
CA THR A 84 -10.32 -5.60 8.96
C THR A 84 -9.65 -5.16 7.66
N ILE A 85 -10.33 -5.37 6.54
CA ILE A 85 -9.79 -4.96 5.24
C ILE A 85 -9.64 -3.44 5.13
N GLU A 86 -10.46 -2.69 5.86
CA GLU A 86 -10.42 -1.24 5.93
C GLU A 86 -9.13 -0.71 6.57
N GLU A 87 -8.45 -1.51 7.41
CA GLU A 87 -7.14 -1.18 7.98
C GLU A 87 -5.99 -1.33 6.97
N ILE A 88 -6.22 -2.01 5.84
CA ILE A 88 -5.21 -2.30 4.83
C ILE A 88 -5.20 -1.22 3.76
N LEU A 89 -4.06 -0.58 3.57
CA LEU A 89 -3.80 0.34 2.47
C LEU A 89 -2.77 -0.29 1.53
N TYR A 90 -3.26 -1.05 0.55
CA TYR A 90 -2.44 -1.62 -0.51
C TYR A 90 -2.46 -0.73 -1.75
N ILE A 91 -1.29 -0.34 -2.24
CA ILE A 91 -1.11 0.44 -3.46
C ILE A 91 -0.06 -0.23 -4.33
N ASN A 92 -0.40 -0.47 -5.60
CA ASN A 92 0.54 -0.83 -6.64
C ASN A 92 0.84 0.39 -7.51
N PHE A 93 2.06 0.90 -7.45
CA PHE A 93 2.47 2.09 -8.19
C PHE A 93 2.74 1.85 -9.69
N GLU A 94 2.68 0.59 -10.17
CA GLU A 94 2.63 0.28 -11.61
C GLU A 94 1.23 0.48 -12.21
N ASP A 95 0.20 0.80 -11.42
CA ASP A 95 -1.12 1.17 -11.95
C ASP A 95 -1.01 2.43 -12.81
N GLU A 96 -1.54 2.37 -14.03
CA GLU A 96 -1.45 3.45 -15.01
C GLU A 96 -1.99 4.80 -14.49
N ARG A 97 -2.90 4.75 -13.52
CA ARG A 97 -3.48 5.94 -12.88
C ARG A 97 -2.47 6.71 -12.03
N PHE A 98 -1.36 6.08 -11.62
CA PHE A 98 -0.27 6.70 -10.87
C PHE A 98 0.92 7.16 -11.75
N ILE A 99 0.80 7.07 -13.07
CA ILE A 99 1.88 7.52 -13.98
C ILE A 99 2.15 9.01 -13.77
N GLY A 100 3.41 9.34 -13.45
CA GLY A 100 3.83 10.71 -13.19
C GLY A 100 3.60 11.18 -11.76
N LEU A 101 3.12 10.30 -10.85
CA LEU A 101 3.06 10.61 -9.42
C LEU A 101 4.45 10.88 -8.88
N LYS A 102 4.58 11.94 -8.12
CA LYS A 102 5.83 12.33 -7.47
C LYS A 102 5.82 11.93 -6.00
N SER A 103 7.00 11.78 -5.42
CA SER A 103 7.15 11.44 -3.99
C SER A 103 6.44 12.43 -3.07
N GLU A 104 6.37 13.72 -3.45
CA GLU A 104 5.68 14.78 -2.71
C GLU A 104 4.15 14.57 -2.64
N GLU A 105 3.59 13.78 -3.56
CA GLU A 105 2.14 13.51 -3.70
C GLU A 105 1.70 12.23 -2.98
N LEU A 106 2.64 11.47 -2.41
CA LEU A 106 2.32 10.25 -1.65
C LEU A 106 1.45 10.53 -0.42
N ASP A 107 1.58 11.72 0.18
CA ASP A 107 0.76 12.13 1.32
C ASP A 107 -0.73 12.25 0.96
N ASP A 108 -1.06 12.55 -0.30
CA ASP A 108 -2.45 12.67 -0.74
C ASP A 108 -3.16 11.32 -0.73
N ILE A 109 -2.44 10.22 -0.97
CA ILE A 109 -2.98 8.86 -0.85
C ILE A 109 -3.36 8.57 0.60
N LYS A 110 -2.47 8.93 1.55
CA LYS A 110 -2.74 8.77 2.97
C LYS A 110 -3.91 9.64 3.42
N LEU A 111 -3.97 10.91 2.99
CA LEU A 111 -5.07 11.82 3.31
C LEU A 111 -6.42 11.30 2.77
N ALA A 112 -6.44 10.79 1.54
CA ALA A 112 -7.65 10.20 0.97
C ALA A 112 -8.14 8.97 1.75
N TYR A 113 -7.21 8.16 2.26
CA TYR A 113 -7.53 7.04 3.13
C TYR A 113 -8.11 7.53 4.47
N GLU A 114 -7.45 8.46 5.14
CA GLU A 114 -7.87 9.00 6.46
C GLU A 114 -9.23 9.71 6.40
N GLU A 115 -9.60 10.28 5.25
CA GLU A 115 -10.94 10.84 5.02
C GLU A 115 -12.02 9.75 4.88
N THR A 116 -11.64 8.54 4.49
CA THR A 116 -12.57 7.44 4.21
C THR A 116 -12.72 6.49 5.40
N PHE A 117 -11.62 6.20 6.11
CA PHE A 117 -11.56 5.20 7.16
C PHE A 117 -11.06 5.78 8.48
N PRO A 118 -11.67 5.40 9.63
CA PRO A 118 -11.29 5.89 10.96
C PRO A 118 -10.10 5.11 11.57
N TYR A 119 -9.36 4.36 10.76
CA TYR A 119 -8.27 3.49 11.20
C TYR A 119 -6.91 4.05 10.82
N GLN A 120 -5.87 3.67 11.58
CA GLN A 120 -4.49 3.85 11.11
C GLN A 120 -4.20 2.79 10.03
N PRO A 121 -3.73 3.21 8.83
CA PRO A 121 -3.47 2.27 7.76
C PRO A 121 -2.24 1.40 8.04
N ILE A 122 -2.34 0.13 7.70
CA ILE A 122 -1.21 -0.76 7.51
C ILE A 122 -0.84 -0.68 6.03
N PHE A 123 0.31 -0.08 5.74
CA PHE A 123 0.75 0.20 4.37
C PHE A 123 1.36 -1.03 3.70
N PHE A 124 0.93 -1.29 2.47
CA PHE A 124 1.50 -2.25 1.54
C PHE A 124 1.78 -1.55 0.22
N LEU A 125 3.02 -1.14 0.00
CA LEU A 125 3.42 -0.33 -1.15
C LEU A 125 4.19 -1.21 -2.13
N ASP A 126 3.55 -1.57 -3.23
CA ASP A 126 4.14 -2.39 -4.29
C ASP A 126 4.73 -1.50 -5.39
N GLU A 127 5.93 -1.86 -5.84
CA GLU A 127 6.67 -1.17 -6.90
C GLU A 127 6.89 0.34 -6.65
N ILE A 128 7.06 0.75 -5.38
CA ILE A 128 7.23 2.15 -4.95
C ILE A 128 8.38 2.87 -5.67
N GLN A 129 9.37 2.13 -6.18
CA GLN A 129 10.52 2.73 -6.88
C GLN A 129 10.18 3.33 -8.24
N VAL A 130 8.95 3.15 -8.75
CA VAL A 130 8.52 3.80 -9.99
C VAL A 130 8.05 5.24 -9.77
N VAL A 131 7.87 5.64 -8.50
CA VAL A 131 7.52 7.02 -8.13
C VAL A 131 8.75 7.90 -8.27
N ASP A 132 8.61 9.01 -9.01
CA ASP A 132 9.68 9.97 -9.26
C ASP A 132 9.95 10.84 -8.01
N GLY A 133 11.23 10.94 -7.62
CA GLY A 133 11.67 11.81 -6.52
C GLY A 133 12.72 11.26 -5.61
#